data_29d6270b362865911d7a02df9b7f7e2f
#
_entry.id   29d6270b362865911d7a02df9b7f7e2f
#
_cell.length_a   1.000
_cell.length_b   1.000
_cell.length_c   1.000
_cell.angle_alpha   90.00
_cell.angle_beta   90.00
_cell.angle_gamma   90.00
#
_symmetry.space_group_name_H-M   'P 1'
#
loop_
_entity.id
_entity.type
_entity.pdbx_description
1 polymer ?
#
loop_
_entity_poly.entity_id
_entity_poly.type
_entity_poly.pdbx_seq_one_letter_code
_entity_poly.pdbx_strand_id
1 'polypeptide(L)'
;MALDRRMELAENLESIRATIPQGVHLIVVTKTFPVSDVQILSELGITEFGENRDQEGKIKAPLVSGKWHFQGQLQSNKLRSICDWADVIQTIDSLRYVDLLSKATQKSKEVFIQVSLDEEGRSENRGGALPNEINQIADSIQSKANLRLQGLMAVAPLKASPEVAFARLAQIHQKFKSQYPDSPYLSAGMSGDYLLAIEHGATHVRLGSSILGSRA
;
A
#
# COMPACT_ATOMS: atom_id res chain seq x y z
N MET A 1 6.42 -30.75 4.99
CA MET A 1 6.86 -29.33 5.14
C MET A 1 6.40 -28.43 3.99
N ALA A 2 6.85 -28.58 2.73
CA ALA A 2 6.39 -27.69 1.64
C ALA A 2 4.92 -27.88 1.27
N LEU A 3 4.40 -29.09 1.27
CA LEU A 3 3.00 -29.39 1.00
C LEU A 3 2.07 -28.81 2.10
N ASP A 4 2.47 -28.95 3.35
CA ASP A 4 1.74 -28.42 4.49
C ASP A 4 1.67 -26.88 4.45
N ARG A 5 2.79 -26.23 4.06
CA ARG A 5 2.83 -24.77 3.94
C ARG A 5 1.91 -24.24 2.82
N ARG A 6 1.86 -24.95 1.69
CA ARG A 6 0.95 -24.62 0.59
C ARG A 6 -0.52 -24.77 1.00
N MET A 7 -0.86 -25.82 1.74
CA MET A 7 -2.23 -26.05 2.24
C MET A 7 -2.62 -24.93 3.22
N GLU A 8 -1.76 -24.63 4.20
CA GLU A 8 -1.97 -23.54 5.15
C GLU A 8 -2.23 -22.19 4.44
N LEU A 9 -1.38 -21.83 3.48
CA LEU A 9 -1.53 -20.58 2.74
C LEU A 9 -2.82 -20.55 1.90
N ALA A 10 -3.20 -21.69 1.31
CA ALA A 10 -4.42 -21.82 0.54
C ALA A 10 -5.67 -21.64 1.40
N GLU A 11 -5.74 -22.29 2.56
CA GLU A 11 -6.85 -22.19 3.51
C GLU A 11 -7.00 -20.76 4.06
N ASN A 12 -5.90 -20.14 4.47
CA ASN A 12 -5.89 -18.77 4.94
C ASN A 12 -6.36 -17.80 3.85
N LEU A 13 -5.85 -17.98 2.62
CA LEU A 13 -6.21 -17.15 1.49
C LEU A 13 -7.69 -17.28 1.10
N GLU A 14 -8.22 -18.51 1.09
CA GLU A 14 -9.64 -18.77 0.82
C GLU A 14 -10.52 -18.08 1.85
N SER A 15 -10.21 -18.23 3.14
CA SER A 15 -10.91 -17.56 4.24
C SER A 15 -10.93 -16.04 4.07
N ILE A 16 -9.82 -15.44 3.68
CA ILE A 16 -9.73 -13.99 3.43
C ILE A 16 -10.53 -13.60 2.18
N ARG A 17 -10.40 -14.33 1.06
CA ARG A 17 -11.13 -14.03 -0.16
C ARG A 17 -12.64 -14.08 0.02
N ALA A 18 -13.13 -14.97 0.86
CA ALA A 18 -14.55 -15.06 1.19
C ALA A 18 -15.12 -13.80 1.88
N THR A 19 -14.28 -12.98 2.48
CA THR A 19 -14.68 -11.76 3.21
C THR A 19 -14.44 -10.47 2.40
N ILE A 20 -13.69 -10.53 1.31
CA ILE A 20 -13.36 -9.37 0.49
C ILE A 20 -14.39 -9.24 -0.65
N PRO A 21 -15.15 -8.12 -0.73
CA PRO A 21 -16.10 -7.90 -1.81
C PRO A 21 -15.43 -7.82 -3.18
N GLN A 22 -16.20 -8.15 -4.22
CA GLN A 22 -15.75 -7.94 -5.60
C GLN A 22 -15.39 -6.45 -5.84
N GLY A 23 -14.27 -6.22 -6.52
CA GLY A 23 -13.78 -4.87 -6.81
C GLY A 23 -12.84 -4.30 -5.76
N VAL A 24 -12.62 -4.98 -4.63
CA VAL A 24 -11.57 -4.65 -3.66
C VAL A 24 -10.30 -5.44 -3.98
N HIS A 25 -9.19 -4.75 -4.13
CA HIS A 25 -7.87 -5.32 -4.41
C HIS A 25 -7.22 -5.85 -3.13
N LEU A 26 -6.73 -7.08 -3.18
CA LEU A 26 -5.96 -7.69 -2.11
C LEU A 26 -4.47 -7.59 -2.42
N ILE A 27 -3.74 -6.80 -1.65
CA ILE A 27 -2.29 -6.72 -1.67
C ILE A 27 -1.76 -7.61 -0.54
N VAL A 28 -1.02 -8.67 -0.89
CA VAL A 28 -0.40 -9.53 0.12
C VAL A 28 0.95 -8.98 0.53
N VAL A 29 1.07 -8.59 1.81
CA VAL A 29 2.29 -8.00 2.38
C VAL A 29 3.24 -9.09 2.82
N THR A 30 4.33 -9.27 2.08
CA THR A 30 5.25 -10.41 2.17
C THR A 30 6.52 -10.13 2.99
N LYS A 31 6.60 -8.96 3.65
CA LYS A 31 7.77 -8.58 4.47
C LYS A 31 8.11 -9.67 5.49
N THR A 32 9.40 -9.97 5.62
CA THR A 32 9.97 -11.01 6.51
C THR A 32 9.72 -12.47 6.12
N PHE A 33 8.89 -12.74 5.14
CA PHE A 33 8.64 -14.10 4.64
C PHE A 33 9.56 -14.45 3.45
N PRO A 34 9.91 -15.73 3.26
CA PRO A 34 10.82 -16.15 2.21
C PRO A 34 10.18 -16.05 0.81
N VAL A 35 11.02 -16.05 -0.22
CA VAL A 35 10.58 -16.07 -1.64
C VAL A 35 9.67 -17.26 -1.93
N SER A 36 9.92 -18.43 -1.32
CA SER A 36 9.10 -19.63 -1.49
C SER A 36 7.64 -19.42 -1.14
N ASP A 37 7.34 -18.68 -0.07
CA ASP A 37 5.96 -18.35 0.30
C ASP A 37 5.30 -17.45 -0.73
N VAL A 38 6.06 -16.49 -1.27
CA VAL A 38 5.57 -15.58 -2.31
C VAL A 38 5.30 -16.34 -3.62
N GLN A 39 6.13 -17.29 -3.96
CA GLN A 39 5.91 -18.17 -5.12
C GLN A 39 4.65 -19.01 -4.96
N ILE A 40 4.43 -19.61 -3.80
CA ILE A 40 3.20 -20.36 -3.50
C ILE A 40 1.97 -19.43 -3.64
N LEU A 41 2.01 -18.22 -3.09
CA LEU A 41 0.92 -17.25 -3.21
C LEU A 41 0.64 -16.86 -4.66
N SER A 42 1.67 -16.68 -5.47
CA SER A 42 1.54 -16.41 -6.91
C SER A 42 0.86 -17.59 -7.63
N GLU A 43 1.24 -18.82 -7.34
CA GLU A 43 0.61 -20.04 -7.86
C GLU A 43 -0.87 -20.18 -7.39
N LEU A 44 -1.20 -19.67 -6.22
CA LEU A 44 -2.57 -19.58 -5.68
C LEU A 44 -3.35 -18.39 -6.25
N GLY A 45 -2.78 -17.68 -7.25
CA GLY A 45 -3.45 -16.63 -8.00
C GLY A 45 -3.39 -15.24 -7.33
N ILE A 46 -2.44 -15.00 -6.45
CA ILE A 46 -2.14 -13.63 -6.00
C ILE A 46 -1.29 -12.93 -7.06
N THR A 47 -1.73 -11.73 -7.42
CA THR A 47 -1.11 -10.89 -8.45
C THR A 47 -0.57 -9.57 -7.91
N GLU A 48 -0.91 -9.21 -6.67
CA GLU A 48 -0.46 -7.95 -6.05
C GLU A 48 0.27 -8.23 -4.73
N PHE A 49 1.53 -7.79 -4.65
CA PHE A 49 2.42 -8.02 -3.52
C PHE A 49 2.91 -6.72 -2.91
N GLY A 50 3.07 -6.68 -1.60
CA GLY A 50 3.54 -5.50 -0.88
C GLY A 50 4.81 -5.75 -0.07
N GLU A 51 5.74 -4.81 -0.15
CA GLU A 51 6.97 -4.79 0.65
C GLU A 51 7.20 -3.45 1.33
N ASN A 52 7.79 -3.52 2.53
CA ASN A 52 8.12 -2.33 3.30
C ASN A 52 9.63 -2.02 3.28
N ARG A 53 10.46 -2.97 2.82
CA ARG A 53 11.91 -2.86 2.81
C ARG A 53 12.44 -3.05 1.40
N ASP A 54 13.25 -2.10 0.94
CA ASP A 54 13.86 -2.14 -0.37
C ASP A 54 14.66 -3.43 -0.63
N GLN A 55 15.42 -3.89 0.37
CA GLN A 55 16.22 -5.11 0.26
C GLN A 55 15.39 -6.34 -0.03
N GLU A 56 14.20 -6.46 0.59
CA GLU A 56 13.31 -7.59 0.39
C GLU A 56 12.64 -7.53 -1.00
N GLY A 57 12.11 -6.37 -1.38
CA GLY A 57 11.48 -6.18 -2.69
C GLY A 57 12.44 -6.43 -3.86
N LYS A 58 13.67 -5.93 -3.75
CA LYS A 58 14.72 -6.13 -4.74
C LYS A 58 15.06 -7.61 -4.99
N ILE A 59 14.93 -8.46 -3.96
CA ILE A 59 15.18 -9.91 -4.08
C ILE A 59 13.95 -10.63 -4.64
N LYS A 60 12.74 -10.28 -4.17
CA LYS A 60 11.51 -11.02 -4.44
C LYS A 60 10.89 -10.68 -5.80
N ALA A 61 10.82 -9.39 -6.14
CA ALA A 61 10.13 -8.95 -7.34
C ALA A 61 10.69 -9.51 -8.66
N PRO A 62 12.01 -9.70 -8.84
CA PRO A 62 12.53 -10.36 -10.05
C PRO A 62 12.21 -11.86 -10.15
N LEU A 63 11.86 -12.50 -9.02
CA LEU A 63 11.64 -13.94 -8.93
C LEU A 63 10.16 -14.34 -8.97
N VAL A 64 9.25 -13.38 -8.76
CA VAL A 64 7.80 -13.64 -8.70
C VAL A 64 7.08 -12.57 -9.51
N SER A 65 6.42 -13.01 -10.59
CA SER A 65 5.62 -12.13 -11.44
C SER A 65 4.41 -11.59 -10.70
N GLY A 66 4.13 -10.30 -10.84
CA GLY A 66 3.01 -9.62 -10.21
C GLY A 66 3.22 -8.13 -10.14
N LYS A 67 2.24 -7.41 -9.63
CA LYS A 67 2.30 -5.98 -9.38
C LYS A 67 2.86 -5.73 -7.98
N TRP A 68 4.01 -5.08 -7.91
CA TRP A 68 4.74 -4.88 -6.66
C TRP A 68 4.54 -3.50 -6.08
N HIS A 69 4.12 -3.45 -4.84
CA HIS A 69 3.85 -2.23 -4.08
C HIS A 69 4.94 -1.97 -3.04
N PHE A 70 5.56 -0.82 -3.10
CA PHE A 70 6.37 -0.32 -1.99
C PHE A 70 5.48 0.42 -0.99
N GLN A 71 5.52 0.02 0.29
CA GLN A 71 4.67 0.52 1.37
C GLN A 71 5.46 1.01 2.59
N GLY A 72 6.79 1.00 2.50
CA GLY A 72 7.66 1.52 3.55
C GLY A 72 7.85 3.03 3.47
N GLN A 73 8.42 3.63 4.50
CA GLN A 73 8.81 5.04 4.44
C GLN A 73 9.89 5.26 3.38
N LEU A 74 9.71 6.30 2.57
CA LEU A 74 10.67 6.67 1.54
C LEU A 74 11.96 7.21 2.16
N GLN A 75 13.08 6.76 1.64
CA GLN A 75 14.42 7.24 1.97
C GLN A 75 15.11 7.69 0.68
N SER A 76 15.61 8.93 0.65
CA SER A 76 16.12 9.56 -0.57
C SER A 76 17.21 8.72 -1.27
N ASN A 77 18.07 8.06 -0.50
CA ASN A 77 19.15 7.23 -1.01
C ASN A 77 18.70 5.87 -1.58
N LYS A 78 17.44 5.45 -1.34
CA LYS A 78 16.89 4.17 -1.81
C LYS A 78 15.91 4.32 -2.97
N LEU A 79 15.51 5.53 -3.34
CA LEU A 79 14.45 5.74 -4.33
C LEU A 79 14.73 5.07 -5.68
N ARG A 80 15.96 5.17 -6.19
CA ARG A 80 16.32 4.52 -7.45
C ARG A 80 16.15 3.00 -7.36
N SER A 81 16.69 2.38 -6.31
CA SER A 81 16.56 0.94 -6.08
C SER A 81 15.09 0.51 -5.94
N ILE A 82 14.27 1.28 -5.20
CA ILE A 82 12.83 1.02 -5.08
C ILE A 82 12.15 1.10 -6.45
N CYS A 83 12.46 2.11 -7.25
CA CYS A 83 11.90 2.28 -8.60
C CYS A 83 12.28 1.16 -9.57
N ASP A 84 13.39 0.45 -9.33
CA ASP A 84 13.80 -0.65 -10.21
C ASP A 84 12.85 -1.86 -10.11
N TRP A 85 12.24 -2.10 -8.95
CA TRP A 85 11.40 -3.26 -8.71
C TRP A 85 9.92 -2.94 -8.42
N ALA A 86 9.59 -1.82 -7.78
CA ALA A 86 8.22 -1.49 -7.42
C ALA A 86 7.48 -0.83 -8.60
N ASP A 87 6.27 -1.30 -8.88
CA ASP A 87 5.36 -0.71 -9.85
C ASP A 87 4.55 0.42 -9.23
N VAL A 88 4.23 0.27 -7.94
CA VAL A 88 3.37 1.18 -7.17
C VAL A 88 4.10 1.66 -5.93
N ILE A 89 4.10 2.98 -5.69
CA ILE A 89 4.65 3.61 -4.49
C ILE A 89 3.49 4.16 -3.66
N GLN A 90 3.24 3.61 -2.48
CA GLN A 90 2.06 3.97 -1.67
C GLN A 90 2.31 5.06 -0.62
N THR A 91 3.54 5.56 -0.49
CA THR A 91 3.97 6.33 0.68
C THR A 91 4.54 7.71 0.36
N ILE A 92 4.02 8.36 -0.69
CA ILE A 92 4.37 9.77 -0.96
C ILE A 92 3.64 10.65 0.05
N ASP A 93 4.39 11.43 0.81
CA ASP A 93 3.87 12.29 1.88
C ASP A 93 4.34 13.75 1.80
N SER A 94 5.09 14.11 0.78
CA SER A 94 5.62 15.46 0.65
C SER A 94 6.03 15.80 -0.79
N LEU A 95 6.03 17.10 -1.13
CA LEU A 95 6.52 17.62 -2.42
C LEU A 95 7.95 17.18 -2.71
N ARG A 96 8.79 17.15 -1.67
CA ARG A 96 10.18 16.69 -1.80
C ARG A 96 10.25 15.29 -2.40
N TYR A 97 9.41 14.35 -1.92
CA TYR A 97 9.44 12.98 -2.44
C TYR A 97 8.83 12.86 -3.83
N VAL A 98 7.88 13.70 -4.22
CA VAL A 98 7.40 13.78 -5.62
C VAL A 98 8.56 14.10 -6.56
N ASP A 99 9.32 15.16 -6.27
CA ASP A 99 10.43 15.58 -7.10
C ASP A 99 11.58 14.56 -7.15
N LEU A 100 11.94 14.00 -6.00
CA LEU A 100 12.99 13.00 -5.92
C LEU A 100 12.61 11.70 -6.64
N LEU A 101 11.36 11.25 -6.50
CA LEU A 101 10.86 10.04 -7.15
C LEU A 101 10.82 10.22 -8.67
N SER A 102 10.29 11.34 -9.15
CA SER A 102 10.26 11.65 -10.58
C SER A 102 11.67 11.66 -11.21
N LYS A 103 12.68 12.13 -10.48
CA LYS A 103 14.08 12.09 -10.93
C LYS A 103 14.72 10.70 -10.83
N ALA A 104 14.22 9.83 -9.95
CA ALA A 104 14.79 8.52 -9.69
C ALA A 104 14.42 7.47 -10.75
N THR A 105 13.33 7.66 -11.49
CA THR A 105 12.84 6.71 -12.49
C THR A 105 12.59 7.33 -13.85
N GLN A 106 12.84 6.55 -14.89
CA GLN A 106 12.42 6.87 -16.27
C GLN A 106 11.15 6.11 -16.68
N LYS A 107 10.74 5.10 -15.88
CA LYS A 107 9.51 4.34 -16.09
C LYS A 107 8.35 5.02 -15.40
N SER A 108 7.16 4.94 -15.98
CA SER A 108 5.94 5.38 -15.31
C SER A 108 5.71 4.58 -14.02
N LYS A 109 5.41 5.27 -12.92
CA LYS A 109 5.06 4.68 -11.62
C LYS A 109 3.67 5.09 -11.19
N GLU A 110 2.90 4.13 -10.70
CA GLU A 110 1.67 4.41 -9.99
C GLU A 110 1.99 4.87 -8.56
N VAL A 111 1.29 5.89 -8.10
CA VAL A 111 1.59 6.47 -6.80
C VAL A 111 0.33 6.78 -6.00
N PHE A 112 0.41 6.59 -4.70
CA PHE A 112 -0.60 7.03 -3.73
C PHE A 112 0.00 8.09 -2.82
N ILE A 113 -0.83 9.01 -2.36
CA ILE A 113 -0.45 9.96 -1.32
C ILE A 113 -0.80 9.33 0.02
N GLN A 114 0.21 9.15 0.88
CA GLN A 114 -0.01 8.73 2.25
C GLN A 114 -0.51 9.90 3.08
N VAL A 115 -1.65 9.70 3.75
CA VAL A 115 -2.31 10.71 4.61
C VAL A 115 -2.06 10.37 6.08
N SER A 116 -1.71 11.37 6.87
CA SER A 116 -1.67 11.27 8.33
C SER A 116 -3.09 11.35 8.89
N LEU A 117 -3.44 10.36 9.71
CA LEU A 117 -4.70 10.33 10.47
C LEU A 117 -4.51 10.67 11.95
N ASP A 118 -3.30 11.04 12.35
CA ASP A 118 -3.01 11.44 13.72
C ASP A 118 -3.68 12.79 14.03
N GLU A 119 -4.32 12.91 15.19
CA GLU A 119 -5.04 14.14 15.61
C GLU A 119 -4.08 15.30 15.92
N GLU A 120 -2.90 14.99 16.43
CA GLU A 120 -1.86 15.94 16.81
C GLU A 120 -0.94 16.37 15.65
N GLY A 121 -1.26 15.98 14.40
CA GLY A 121 -0.45 16.29 13.23
C GLY A 121 0.38 15.11 12.72
N ARG A 122 1.60 15.38 12.23
CA ARG A 122 2.46 14.29 11.71
C ARG A 122 3.05 13.46 12.84
N SER A 123 2.84 12.17 12.79
CA SER A 123 3.60 11.25 13.62
C SER A 123 5.04 11.13 13.11
N GLU A 124 6.03 11.35 13.97
CA GLU A 124 7.45 11.20 13.62
C GLU A 124 7.79 9.79 13.10
N ASN A 125 7.00 8.78 13.48
CA ASN A 125 7.29 7.37 13.22
C ASN A 125 6.50 6.74 12.07
N ARG A 126 5.47 7.42 11.50
CA ARG A 126 4.58 6.79 10.51
C ARG A 126 4.52 7.49 9.16
N GLY A 127 5.01 8.71 9.05
CA GLY A 127 4.88 9.52 7.86
C GLY A 127 3.41 9.91 7.56
N GLY A 128 3.20 10.54 6.44
CA GLY A 128 1.90 10.97 5.95
C GLY A 128 1.77 12.50 5.85
N ALA A 129 1.16 12.94 4.75
CA ALA A 129 0.82 14.34 4.50
C ALA A 129 -0.34 14.76 5.40
N LEU A 130 -0.35 16.00 5.84
CA LEU A 130 -1.52 16.57 6.50
C LEU A 130 -2.66 16.76 5.48
N PRO A 131 -3.93 16.71 5.89
CA PRO A 131 -5.06 16.87 4.97
C PRO A 131 -5.03 18.13 4.10
N ASN A 132 -4.48 19.24 4.62
CA ASN A 132 -4.34 20.50 3.89
C ASN A 132 -3.17 20.52 2.88
N GLU A 133 -2.27 19.54 2.91
CA GLU A 133 -1.14 19.43 1.97
C GLU A 133 -1.45 18.51 0.78
N ILE A 134 -2.51 17.70 0.85
CA ILE A 134 -2.81 16.63 -0.13
C ILE A 134 -2.97 17.22 -1.54
N ASN A 135 -3.72 18.31 -1.70
CA ASN A 135 -3.97 18.89 -3.01
C ASN A 135 -2.68 19.39 -3.67
N GLN A 136 -1.83 20.07 -2.91
CA GLN A 136 -0.54 20.54 -3.44
C GLN A 136 0.37 19.38 -3.88
N ILE A 137 0.35 18.28 -3.14
CA ILE A 137 1.10 17.07 -3.50
C ILE A 137 0.49 16.43 -4.76
N ALA A 138 -0.84 16.34 -4.85
CA ALA A 138 -1.56 15.80 -6.00
C ALA A 138 -1.26 16.58 -7.29
N ASP A 139 -1.36 17.91 -7.25
CA ASP A 139 -1.05 18.79 -8.38
C ASP A 139 0.41 18.62 -8.82
N SER A 140 1.32 18.52 -7.85
CA SER A 140 2.73 18.26 -8.14
C SER A 140 2.93 16.91 -8.82
N ILE A 141 2.25 15.84 -8.38
CA ILE A 141 2.32 14.51 -9.02
C ILE A 141 1.78 14.58 -10.45
N GLN A 142 0.62 15.22 -10.68
CA GLN A 142 0.02 15.36 -12.00
C GLN A 142 0.91 16.15 -12.99
N SER A 143 1.76 17.04 -12.49
CA SER A 143 2.74 17.76 -13.32
C SER A 143 3.90 16.89 -13.80
N LYS A 144 4.06 15.66 -13.29
CA LYS A 144 5.17 14.75 -13.65
C LYS A 144 4.69 13.70 -14.65
N ALA A 145 5.28 13.69 -15.86
CA ALA A 145 4.91 12.76 -16.92
C ALA A 145 5.11 11.27 -16.58
N ASN A 146 5.99 10.98 -15.62
CA ASN A 146 6.34 9.62 -15.21
C ASN A 146 5.73 9.19 -13.87
N LEU A 147 4.80 9.97 -13.29
CA LEU A 147 4.06 9.59 -12.09
C LEU A 147 2.56 9.61 -12.38
N ARG A 148 1.85 8.55 -12.01
CA ARG A 148 0.39 8.43 -12.16
C ARG A 148 -0.25 8.35 -10.77
N LEU A 149 -0.93 9.41 -10.38
CA LEU A 149 -1.68 9.44 -9.14
C LEU A 149 -2.85 8.46 -9.21
N GLN A 150 -2.92 7.54 -8.24
CA GLN A 150 -3.99 6.54 -8.14
C GLN A 150 -5.04 6.91 -7.08
N GLY A 151 -4.62 7.59 -6.01
CA GLY A 151 -5.49 7.90 -4.90
C GLY A 151 -4.75 8.17 -3.60
N LEU A 152 -5.41 7.87 -2.50
CA LEU A 152 -4.88 8.05 -1.15
C LEU A 152 -4.55 6.72 -0.48
N MET A 153 -3.57 6.73 0.41
CA MET A 153 -3.24 5.63 1.30
C MET A 153 -3.23 6.13 2.75
N ALA A 154 -3.68 5.31 3.69
CA ALA A 154 -3.51 5.60 5.10
C ALA A 154 -3.32 4.34 5.95
N VAL A 155 -2.75 4.54 7.14
CA VAL A 155 -2.65 3.54 8.21
C VAL A 155 -3.36 4.11 9.44
N ALA A 156 -4.27 3.34 10.02
CA ALA A 156 -4.97 3.76 11.22
C ALA A 156 -3.98 3.97 12.39
N PRO A 157 -4.16 5.01 13.20
CA PRO A 157 -3.32 5.25 14.37
C PRO A 157 -3.47 4.13 15.40
N LEU A 158 -2.35 3.68 15.99
CA LEU A 158 -2.34 2.59 16.97
C LEU A 158 -3.12 2.91 18.26
N LYS A 159 -3.22 4.19 18.60
CA LYS A 159 -3.86 4.66 19.85
C LYS A 159 -5.28 5.21 19.65
N ALA A 160 -5.73 5.36 18.40
CA ALA A 160 -7.07 5.83 18.09
C ALA A 160 -7.99 4.66 17.73
N SER A 161 -9.31 4.86 17.87
CA SER A 161 -10.29 3.91 17.35
C SER A 161 -10.16 3.82 15.82
N PRO A 162 -9.98 2.62 15.24
CA PRO A 162 -9.98 2.45 13.80
C PRO A 162 -11.24 2.99 13.12
N GLU A 163 -12.40 2.88 13.78
CA GLU A 163 -13.68 3.42 13.32
C GLU A 163 -13.60 4.94 13.07
N VAL A 164 -13.13 5.68 14.06
CA VAL A 164 -12.99 7.15 13.98
C VAL A 164 -11.96 7.52 12.90
N ALA A 165 -10.85 6.77 12.84
CA ALA A 165 -9.80 7.01 11.86
C ALA A 165 -10.30 6.78 10.42
N PHE A 166 -11.01 5.68 10.16
CA PHE A 166 -11.52 5.38 8.82
C PHE A 166 -12.70 6.25 8.44
N ALA A 167 -13.58 6.65 9.36
CA ALA A 167 -14.62 7.64 9.09
C ALA A 167 -14.02 8.99 8.66
N ARG A 168 -12.96 9.45 9.34
CA ARG A 168 -12.20 10.64 8.95
C ARG A 168 -11.54 10.48 7.58
N LEU A 169 -10.91 9.32 7.33
CA LEU A 169 -10.29 9.03 6.05
C LEU A 169 -11.31 9.05 4.90
N ALA A 170 -12.48 8.47 5.09
CA ALA A 170 -13.57 8.48 4.11
C ALA A 170 -13.99 9.89 3.72
N GLN A 171 -14.10 10.81 4.69
CA GLN A 171 -14.41 12.22 4.43
C GLN A 171 -13.30 12.93 3.63
N ILE A 172 -12.03 12.67 3.98
CA ILE A 172 -10.87 13.20 3.24
C ILE A 172 -10.88 12.66 1.81
N HIS A 173 -11.07 11.34 1.64
CA HIS A 173 -11.09 10.69 0.35
C HIS A 173 -12.25 11.17 -0.54
N GLN A 174 -13.43 11.38 0.01
CA GLN A 174 -14.57 11.91 -0.74
C GLN A 174 -14.28 13.31 -1.30
N LYS A 175 -13.70 14.20 -0.51
CA LYS A 175 -13.28 15.54 -0.96
C LYS A 175 -12.18 15.42 -2.02
N PHE A 176 -11.19 14.57 -1.80
CA PHE A 176 -10.12 14.33 -2.74
C PHE A 176 -10.64 13.82 -4.10
N LYS A 177 -11.48 12.81 -4.09
CA LYS A 177 -12.04 12.19 -5.30
C LYS A 177 -12.90 13.19 -6.12
N SER A 178 -13.56 14.17 -5.48
CA SER A 178 -14.30 15.19 -6.19
C SER A 178 -13.40 16.17 -6.96
N GLN A 179 -12.16 16.34 -6.53
CA GLN A 179 -11.17 17.20 -7.18
C GLN A 179 -10.28 16.43 -8.17
N TYR A 180 -10.04 15.16 -7.88
CA TYR A 180 -9.17 14.25 -8.68
C TYR A 180 -9.94 12.98 -9.07
N PRO A 181 -10.95 13.07 -9.97
CA PRO A 181 -11.84 11.95 -10.30
C PRO A 181 -11.12 10.76 -10.96
N ASP A 182 -9.99 11.04 -11.64
CA ASP A 182 -9.16 10.01 -12.27
C ASP A 182 -8.25 9.25 -11.26
N SER A 183 -8.31 9.61 -9.98
CA SER A 183 -7.51 9.02 -8.90
C SER A 183 -8.41 8.50 -7.77
N PRO A 184 -9.36 7.58 -8.06
CA PRO A 184 -10.47 7.27 -7.16
C PRO A 184 -10.12 6.27 -6.05
N TYR A 185 -8.90 5.73 -6.02
CA TYR A 185 -8.57 4.61 -5.15
C TYR A 185 -8.22 5.03 -3.72
N LEU A 186 -8.55 4.14 -2.78
CA LEU A 186 -8.24 4.29 -1.37
C LEU A 186 -7.57 3.02 -0.86
N SER A 187 -6.28 3.11 -0.51
CA SER A 187 -5.53 1.99 0.08
C SER A 187 -5.53 2.13 1.61
N ALA A 188 -6.32 1.31 2.29
CA ALA A 188 -6.43 1.32 3.75
C ALA A 188 -6.84 -0.07 4.26
N GLY A 189 -6.56 -0.33 5.54
CA GLY A 189 -6.87 -1.61 6.18
C GLY A 189 -5.74 -2.61 6.11
N MET A 190 -5.48 -3.25 7.24
CA MET A 190 -4.52 -4.32 7.47
C MET A 190 -5.21 -5.51 8.12
N SER A 191 -4.48 -6.57 8.45
CA SER A 191 -5.03 -7.83 8.98
C SER A 191 -6.01 -7.69 10.16
N GLY A 192 -5.89 -6.64 10.98
CA GLY A 192 -6.76 -6.43 12.14
C GLY A 192 -7.97 -5.51 11.90
N ASP A 193 -8.01 -4.77 10.78
CA ASP A 193 -9.00 -3.70 10.60
C ASP A 193 -9.50 -3.54 9.14
N TYR A 194 -9.15 -4.47 8.24
CA TYR A 194 -9.45 -4.33 6.81
C TYR A 194 -10.95 -4.36 6.48
N LEU A 195 -11.75 -5.13 7.21
CA LEU A 195 -13.21 -5.17 6.99
C LEU A 195 -13.82 -3.80 7.25
N LEU A 196 -13.43 -3.18 8.36
CA LEU A 196 -13.84 -1.84 8.72
C LEU A 196 -13.38 -0.80 7.69
N ALA A 197 -12.14 -0.92 7.19
CA ALA A 197 -11.64 -0.06 6.13
C ALA A 197 -12.47 -0.20 4.84
N ILE A 198 -12.92 -1.41 4.48
CA ILE A 198 -13.78 -1.67 3.33
C ILE A 198 -15.14 -1.01 3.53
N GLU A 199 -15.76 -1.11 4.70
CA GLU A 199 -17.01 -0.44 5.05
C GLU A 199 -16.92 1.09 4.88
N HIS A 200 -15.72 1.65 5.12
CA HIS A 200 -15.40 3.06 4.90
C HIS A 200 -14.84 3.39 3.50
N GLY A 201 -14.99 2.48 2.53
CA GLY A 201 -14.71 2.73 1.12
C GLY A 201 -13.29 2.42 0.67
N ALA A 202 -12.51 1.63 1.42
CA ALA A 202 -11.22 1.15 0.94
C ALA A 202 -11.39 0.27 -0.30
N THR A 203 -10.61 0.56 -1.33
CA THR A 203 -10.54 -0.18 -2.60
C THR A 203 -9.36 -1.14 -2.65
N HIS A 204 -8.38 -0.95 -1.78
CA HIS A 204 -7.18 -1.78 -1.65
C HIS A 204 -6.94 -2.08 -0.17
N VAL A 205 -6.82 -3.35 0.17
CA VAL A 205 -6.45 -3.82 1.52
C VAL A 205 -5.08 -4.49 1.50
N ARG A 206 -4.32 -4.35 2.60
CA ARG A 206 -2.92 -4.77 2.69
C ARG A 206 -2.78 -5.80 3.80
N LEU A 207 -2.85 -7.08 3.46
CA LEU A 207 -2.90 -8.18 4.42
C LEU A 207 -1.58 -8.96 4.44
N GLY A 208 -1.06 -9.22 5.60
CA GLY A 208 0.15 -10.01 5.81
C GLY A 208 -0.12 -11.17 6.76
N SER A 209 -0.18 -10.91 8.06
CA SER A 209 -0.28 -11.94 9.10
C SER A 209 -1.54 -12.81 9.03
N SER A 210 -2.65 -12.30 8.51
CA SER A 210 -3.88 -13.07 8.31
C SER A 210 -3.77 -14.14 7.20
N ILE A 211 -2.78 -14.01 6.31
CA ILE A 211 -2.53 -14.96 5.21
C ILE A 211 -1.27 -15.77 5.50
N LEU A 212 -0.18 -15.10 5.82
CA LEU A 212 1.15 -15.69 6.00
C LEU A 212 1.41 -16.22 7.42
N GLY A 213 0.54 -15.93 8.37
CA GLY A 213 0.70 -16.29 9.77
C GLY A 213 1.52 -15.28 10.57
N SER A 214 1.69 -15.58 11.85
CA SER A 214 2.55 -14.79 12.75
C SER A 214 4.03 -15.01 12.41
N ARG A 215 4.81 -13.97 12.59
CA ARG A 215 6.28 -14.05 12.45
C ARG A 215 6.85 -14.96 13.55
N ALA A 216 7.70 -15.89 13.15
CA ALA A 216 8.55 -16.61 14.09
C ALA A 216 9.61 -15.68 14.71
#